data_dee368864ef61a18170ba4c6145cc290
#
_entry.id   dee368864ef61a18170ba4c6145cc290
#
_cell.length_a   1.000
_cell.length_b   1.000
_cell.length_c   1.000
_cell.angle_alpha   90.00
_cell.angle_beta   90.00
_cell.angle_gamma   90.00
#
_symmetry.space_group_name_H-M   'P 1'
#
loop_
_entity.id
_entity.type
_entity.pdbx_description
1 polymer ?
#
loop_
_entity_poly.entity_id
_entity_poly.type
_entity_poly.pdbx_seq_one_letter_code
_entity_poly.pdbx_strand_id
1 'polypeptide(L)'
;HKSKTQDDKQLILNPVWHVHNGNVPNEDMIMTFSMLLNLVETSNASSKELLWKFVKKYKPNINEKNFPIFDKLVEYSIKFFNDVLKENKNYKKPNLSEKKALEELVKMLEQCNDKMLPEDIQTKIYSVGKQNGYKDNLRDWFKLIYEVVFGDANGPRLGFFISFFGIKETKELIIEKIKNV
;
A
#
# COMPACT_ATOMS: atom_id res chain seq x y z
N HIS A 1 -6.13 -15.81 10.82
CA HIS A 1 -7.16 -16.51 10.02
C HIS A 1 -7.28 -18.00 10.35
N LYS A 2 -6.18 -18.76 10.39
CA LYS A 2 -6.22 -20.21 10.69
C LYS A 2 -6.70 -20.54 12.13
N SER A 3 -6.44 -19.66 13.10
CA SER A 3 -6.85 -19.89 14.50
C SER A 3 -8.36 -19.73 14.76
N LYS A 4 -9.10 -19.04 13.87
CA LYS A 4 -10.55 -18.85 14.01
C LYS A 4 -11.39 -20.06 13.57
N THR A 5 -10.78 -21.01 12.85
CA THR A 5 -11.48 -22.16 12.24
C THR A 5 -10.94 -23.51 12.71
N GLN A 6 -9.97 -23.54 13.62
CA GLN A 6 -9.39 -24.75 14.15
C GLN A 6 -10.13 -25.23 15.41
N ASP A 7 -10.31 -26.56 15.54
CA ASP A 7 -10.79 -27.16 16.80
C ASP A 7 -9.73 -27.03 17.92
N ASP A 8 -10.14 -27.24 19.17
CA ASP A 8 -9.26 -27.05 20.33
C ASP A 8 -7.96 -27.90 20.27
N LYS A 9 -8.00 -29.08 19.63
CA LYS A 9 -6.82 -29.93 19.49
C LYS A 9 -5.84 -29.38 18.47
N GLN A 10 -6.32 -28.77 17.39
CA GLN A 10 -5.51 -28.13 16.38
C GLN A 10 -4.96 -26.77 16.86
N LEU A 11 -5.71 -26.07 17.71
CA LEU A 11 -5.26 -24.81 18.33
C LEU A 11 -4.02 -25.00 19.20
N ILE A 12 -3.92 -26.08 19.96
CA ILE A 12 -2.76 -26.42 20.81
C ILE A 12 -1.49 -26.60 19.98
N LEU A 13 -1.60 -27.04 18.70
CA LEU A 13 -0.47 -27.18 17.79
C LEU A 13 -0.12 -25.91 17.03
N ASN A 14 -0.88 -24.82 17.23
CA ASN A 14 -0.68 -23.58 16.51
C ASN A 14 0.24 -22.63 17.30
N PRO A 15 1.44 -22.28 16.77
CA PRO A 15 2.38 -21.38 17.46
C PRO A 15 1.76 -20.05 17.87
N VAL A 16 0.82 -19.51 17.09
CA VAL A 16 0.13 -18.24 17.39
C VAL A 16 -0.70 -18.36 18.66
N TRP A 17 -1.33 -19.51 18.92
CA TRP A 17 -2.07 -19.77 20.14
C TRP A 17 -1.16 -19.71 21.38
N HIS A 18 0.03 -20.30 21.29
CA HIS A 18 1.00 -20.29 22.38
C HIS A 18 1.61 -18.91 22.64
N VAL A 19 1.96 -18.17 21.59
CA VAL A 19 2.50 -16.81 21.70
C VAL A 19 1.51 -15.87 22.45
N HIS A 20 0.21 -16.11 22.31
CA HIS A 20 -0.84 -15.33 22.97
C HIS A 20 -1.44 -15.99 24.22
N ASN A 21 -0.80 -17.02 24.77
CA ASN A 21 -1.30 -17.76 25.95
C ASN A 21 -2.78 -18.15 25.83
N GLY A 22 -3.21 -18.62 24.66
CA GLY A 22 -4.59 -19.01 24.36
C GLY A 22 -5.53 -17.85 24.03
N ASN A 23 -5.15 -16.61 24.27
CA ASN A 23 -5.97 -15.42 24.01
C ASN A 23 -5.61 -14.82 22.64
N VAL A 24 -5.81 -15.56 21.56
CA VAL A 24 -5.51 -15.09 20.22
C VAL A 24 -6.38 -13.88 19.88
N PRO A 25 -5.80 -12.73 19.52
CA PRO A 25 -6.56 -11.54 19.18
C PRO A 25 -7.56 -11.80 18.06
N ASN A 26 -8.81 -11.36 18.25
CA ASN A 26 -9.89 -11.48 17.27
C ASN A 26 -10.06 -10.18 16.47
N GLU A 27 -8.95 -9.61 16.01
CA GLU A 27 -8.93 -8.39 15.22
C GLU A 27 -8.57 -8.73 13.77
N ASP A 28 -9.42 -8.34 12.83
CA ASP A 28 -9.16 -8.55 11.42
C ASP A 28 -8.09 -7.57 10.95
N MET A 29 -7.15 -8.08 10.16
CA MET A 29 -6.11 -7.25 9.57
C MET A 29 -6.73 -6.32 8.52
N ILE A 30 -6.65 -5.02 8.74
CA ILE A 30 -7.16 -3.99 7.82
C ILE A 30 -6.26 -3.87 6.61
N MET A 31 -4.96 -3.80 6.84
CA MET A 31 -3.91 -3.79 5.82
C MET A 31 -2.60 -4.36 6.40
N THR A 32 -1.67 -4.69 5.51
CA THR A 32 -0.37 -5.21 5.90
C THR A 32 0.55 -4.11 6.46
N PHE A 33 1.56 -4.49 7.24
CA PHE A 33 2.57 -3.55 7.73
C PHE A 33 3.34 -2.88 6.59
N SER A 34 3.66 -3.63 5.53
CA SER A 34 4.29 -3.08 4.31
C SER A 34 3.42 -1.99 3.66
N MET A 35 2.10 -2.17 3.63
CA MET A 35 1.17 -1.16 3.13
C MET A 35 1.19 0.11 4.00
N LEU A 36 1.23 -0.03 5.32
CA LEU A 36 1.36 1.10 6.24
C LEU A 36 2.67 1.87 6.00
N LEU A 37 3.79 1.17 5.82
CA LEU A 37 5.09 1.80 5.53
C LEU A 37 5.03 2.65 4.24
N ASN A 38 4.42 2.12 3.18
CA ASN A 38 4.27 2.88 1.94
C ASN A 38 3.34 4.11 2.11
N LEU A 39 2.28 3.99 2.94
CA LEU A 39 1.43 5.14 3.26
C LEU A 39 2.18 6.20 4.08
N VAL A 40 2.98 5.80 5.08
CA VAL A 40 3.84 6.71 5.85
C VAL A 40 4.76 7.50 4.93
N GLU A 41 5.45 6.81 4.02
CA GLU A 41 6.38 7.40 3.08
C GLU A 41 5.70 8.40 2.14
N THR A 42 4.67 7.95 1.43
CA THR A 42 4.04 8.75 0.36
C THR A 42 3.21 9.92 0.90
N SER A 43 2.63 9.79 2.08
CA SER A 43 1.89 10.86 2.74
C SER A 43 2.78 11.77 3.60
N ASN A 44 4.07 11.45 3.72
CA ASN A 44 4.99 12.06 4.69
C ASN A 44 4.37 12.13 6.10
N ALA A 45 3.67 11.05 6.46
CA ALA A 45 2.90 11.02 7.70
C ALA A 45 3.81 10.99 8.92
N SER A 46 3.79 12.06 9.68
CA SER A 46 4.50 12.19 10.95
C SER A 46 3.64 11.80 12.16
N SER A 47 2.33 11.55 11.97
CA SER A 47 1.42 11.25 13.06
C SER A 47 0.43 10.12 12.74
N LYS A 48 -0.04 9.45 13.81
CA LYS A 48 -1.07 8.40 13.74
C LYS A 48 -2.38 8.93 13.16
N GLU A 49 -2.77 10.13 13.53
CA GLU A 49 -4.02 10.77 13.13
C GLU A 49 -4.10 10.92 11.61
N LEU A 50 -2.97 11.23 10.96
CA LEU A 50 -2.91 11.36 9.51
C LEU A 50 -3.09 10.00 8.82
N LEU A 51 -2.42 8.95 9.30
CA LEU A 51 -2.60 7.60 8.76
C LEU A 51 -4.03 7.09 8.98
N TRP A 52 -4.60 7.34 10.16
CA TRP A 52 -5.98 6.98 10.43
C TRP A 52 -7.00 7.71 9.54
N LYS A 53 -6.71 8.93 9.06
CA LYS A 53 -7.56 9.60 8.06
C LYS A 53 -7.67 8.79 6.77
N PHE A 54 -6.55 8.26 6.25
CA PHE A 54 -6.58 7.39 5.06
C PHE A 54 -7.36 6.10 5.33
N VAL A 55 -7.12 5.46 6.47
CA VAL A 55 -7.81 4.23 6.85
C VAL A 55 -9.32 4.45 6.99
N LYS A 56 -9.76 5.52 7.66
CA LYS A 56 -11.17 5.87 7.85
C LYS A 56 -11.86 6.28 6.54
N LYS A 57 -11.13 6.89 5.60
CA LYS A 57 -11.66 7.20 4.26
C LYS A 57 -12.10 5.91 3.54
N TYR A 58 -11.33 4.83 3.67
CA TYR A 58 -11.61 3.54 3.03
C TYR A 58 -12.59 2.65 3.85
N LYS A 59 -12.45 2.66 5.18
CA LYS A 59 -13.29 1.89 6.13
C LYS A 59 -13.83 2.82 7.23
N PRO A 60 -14.96 3.51 7.02
CA PRO A 60 -15.47 4.50 7.96
C PRO A 60 -15.84 3.98 9.35
N ASN A 61 -16.17 2.68 9.44
CA ASN A 61 -16.68 2.05 10.68
C ASN A 61 -15.59 1.55 11.63
N ILE A 62 -14.31 1.80 11.33
CA ILE A 62 -13.19 1.38 12.17
C ILE A 62 -12.51 2.59 12.82
N ASN A 63 -11.99 2.39 14.02
CA ASN A 63 -11.27 3.41 14.76
C ASN A 63 -10.23 2.78 15.70
N GLU A 64 -9.42 3.62 16.31
CA GLU A 64 -8.32 3.27 17.20
C GLU A 64 -8.76 2.43 18.41
N LYS A 65 -10.01 2.63 18.87
CA LYS A 65 -10.54 1.94 20.08
C LYS A 65 -10.97 0.53 19.77
N ASN A 66 -11.60 0.30 18.61
CA ASN A 66 -12.09 -1.03 18.23
C ASN A 66 -11.07 -1.86 17.43
N PHE A 67 -9.90 -1.26 17.08
CA PHE A 67 -8.78 -1.93 16.42
C PHE A 67 -7.44 -1.60 17.12
N PRO A 68 -7.25 -1.99 18.40
CA PRO A 68 -6.08 -1.62 19.19
C PRO A 68 -4.78 -2.26 18.70
N ILE A 69 -4.81 -3.44 18.08
CA ILE A 69 -3.61 -4.06 17.50
C ILE A 69 -3.19 -3.32 16.24
N PHE A 70 -4.15 -3.01 15.38
CA PHE A 70 -3.89 -2.23 14.20
C PHE A 70 -3.38 -0.82 14.55
N ASP A 71 -3.92 -0.20 15.61
CA ASP A 71 -3.43 1.09 16.11
C ASP A 71 -1.96 1.06 16.52
N LYS A 72 -1.52 -0.02 17.17
CA LYS A 72 -0.09 -0.24 17.46
C LYS A 72 0.73 -0.44 16.20
N LEU A 73 0.22 -1.16 15.20
CA LEU A 73 0.91 -1.31 13.91
C LEU A 73 1.09 0.03 13.19
N VAL A 74 0.08 0.91 13.25
CA VAL A 74 0.16 2.27 12.73
C VAL A 74 1.28 3.05 13.40
N GLU A 75 1.38 3.00 14.72
CA GLU A 75 2.44 3.66 15.48
C GLU A 75 3.84 3.10 15.13
N TYR A 76 3.97 1.78 15.11
CA TYR A 76 5.24 1.12 14.76
C TYR A 76 5.67 1.39 13.33
N SER A 77 4.73 1.54 12.40
CA SER A 77 5.07 1.85 11.00
C SER A 77 5.73 3.23 10.86
N ILE A 78 5.23 4.23 11.57
CA ILE A 78 5.83 5.57 11.59
C ILE A 78 7.23 5.52 12.19
N LYS A 79 7.37 4.87 13.35
CA LYS A 79 8.65 4.74 14.03
C LYS A 79 9.67 4.00 13.16
N PHE A 80 9.31 2.83 12.64
CA PHE A 80 10.20 2.01 11.81
C PHE A 80 10.60 2.74 10.52
N PHE A 81 9.68 3.45 9.88
CA PHE A 81 10.02 4.26 8.71
C PHE A 81 11.07 5.31 9.04
N ASN A 82 10.88 6.08 10.10
CA ASN A 82 11.80 7.15 10.50
C ASN A 82 13.17 6.61 10.95
N ASP A 83 13.18 5.51 11.72
CA ASP A 83 14.40 4.98 12.32
C ASP A 83 15.25 4.14 11.35
N VAL A 84 14.62 3.51 10.34
CA VAL A 84 15.28 2.47 9.54
C VAL A 84 15.22 2.74 8.03
N LEU A 85 14.05 3.14 7.50
CA LEU A 85 13.85 3.16 6.05
C LEU A 85 14.17 4.50 5.39
N LYS A 86 13.94 5.61 6.08
CA LYS A 86 14.01 6.95 5.51
C LYS A 86 15.32 7.26 4.81
N GLU A 87 16.45 6.80 5.37
CA GLU A 87 17.79 7.05 4.82
C GLU A 87 18.20 6.09 3.70
N ASN A 88 17.47 4.99 3.50
CA ASN A 88 17.83 3.90 2.58
C ASN A 88 17.05 3.90 1.26
N LYS A 89 16.23 4.93 1.00
CA LYS A 89 15.39 5.00 -0.20
C LYS A 89 16.16 5.52 -1.41
N ASN A 90 16.01 4.81 -2.54
CA ASN A 90 16.66 5.18 -3.80
C ASN A 90 15.61 5.30 -4.92
N TYR A 91 15.18 6.52 -5.21
CA TYR A 91 14.17 6.79 -6.23
C TYR A 91 14.79 6.76 -7.62
N LYS A 92 14.22 5.94 -8.49
CA LYS A 92 14.61 5.86 -9.90
C LYS A 92 14.16 7.12 -10.65
N LYS A 93 15.06 7.69 -11.45
CA LYS A 93 14.71 8.68 -12.46
C LYS A 93 14.29 7.95 -13.74
N PRO A 94 13.01 8.06 -14.17
CA PRO A 94 12.55 7.37 -15.37
C PRO A 94 13.18 7.96 -16.63
N ASN A 95 13.48 7.11 -17.61
CA ASN A 95 13.86 7.57 -18.95
C ASN A 95 12.63 8.10 -19.72
N LEU A 96 12.82 8.61 -20.95
CA LEU A 96 11.75 9.23 -21.74
C LEU A 96 10.60 8.28 -22.06
N SER A 97 10.85 7.00 -22.32
CA SER A 97 9.80 6.01 -22.59
C SER A 97 9.05 5.62 -21.32
N GLU A 98 9.77 5.44 -20.22
CA GLU A 98 9.21 5.17 -18.89
C GLU A 98 8.36 6.34 -18.38
N LYS A 99 8.84 7.57 -18.59
CA LYS A 99 8.09 8.79 -18.26
C LYS A 99 6.76 8.85 -19.03
N LYS A 100 6.76 8.60 -20.35
CA LYS A 100 5.52 8.52 -21.13
C LYS A 100 4.55 7.47 -20.60
N ALA A 101 5.05 6.29 -20.23
CA ALA A 101 4.20 5.23 -19.66
C ALA A 101 3.59 5.66 -18.32
N LEU A 102 4.33 6.38 -17.48
CA LEU A 102 3.82 6.93 -16.21
C LEU A 102 2.83 8.08 -16.43
N GLU A 103 3.01 8.90 -17.45
CA GLU A 103 2.03 9.92 -17.86
C GLU A 103 0.71 9.29 -18.33
N GLU A 104 0.77 8.16 -19.07
CA GLU A 104 -0.44 7.41 -19.43
C GLU A 104 -1.12 6.78 -18.20
N LEU A 105 -0.35 6.36 -17.19
CA LEU A 105 -0.90 5.92 -15.90
C LEU A 105 -1.66 7.06 -15.21
N VAL A 106 -1.11 8.28 -15.21
CA VAL A 106 -1.79 9.47 -14.65
C VAL A 106 -3.10 9.75 -15.40
N LYS A 107 -3.09 9.73 -16.74
CA LYS A 107 -4.31 9.92 -17.56
C LYS A 107 -5.37 8.83 -17.28
N MET A 108 -4.95 7.59 -17.11
CA MET A 108 -5.86 6.51 -16.73
C MET A 108 -6.49 6.77 -15.35
N LEU A 109 -5.70 7.22 -14.39
CA LEU A 109 -6.20 7.56 -13.04
C LEU A 109 -7.19 8.74 -13.08
N GLU A 110 -7.09 9.67 -14.02
CA GLU A 110 -8.08 10.75 -14.23
C GLU A 110 -9.46 10.25 -14.62
N GLN A 111 -9.53 9.07 -15.23
CA GLN A 111 -10.78 8.41 -15.60
C GLN A 111 -11.35 7.54 -14.47
N CYS A 112 -10.64 7.40 -13.36
CA CYS A 112 -11.08 6.66 -12.19
C CYS A 112 -11.82 7.58 -11.20
N ASN A 113 -12.66 6.97 -10.36
CA ASN A 113 -13.34 7.66 -9.26
C ASN A 113 -13.26 6.85 -7.97
N ASP A 114 -13.50 7.49 -6.85
CA ASP A 114 -13.36 6.91 -5.50
C ASP A 114 -14.34 5.75 -5.20
N LYS A 115 -15.30 5.47 -6.10
CA LYS A 115 -16.25 4.36 -5.99
C LYS A 115 -15.76 3.09 -6.70
N MET A 116 -14.69 3.19 -7.49
CA MET A 116 -14.13 2.03 -8.19
C MET A 116 -13.53 1.04 -7.20
N LEU A 117 -13.74 -0.26 -7.47
CA LEU A 117 -13.12 -1.31 -6.67
C LEU A 117 -11.60 -1.34 -6.89
N PRO A 118 -10.81 -1.68 -5.85
CA PRO A 118 -9.36 -1.81 -5.96
C PRO A 118 -8.91 -2.74 -7.08
N GLU A 119 -9.67 -3.80 -7.33
CA GLU A 119 -9.42 -4.79 -8.39
C GLU A 119 -9.58 -4.18 -9.79
N ASP A 120 -10.57 -3.30 -9.99
CA ASP A 120 -10.80 -2.62 -11.26
C ASP A 120 -9.69 -1.62 -11.56
N ILE A 121 -9.26 -0.86 -10.55
CA ILE A 121 -8.09 0.04 -10.65
C ILE A 121 -6.85 -0.79 -11.01
N GLN A 122 -6.62 -1.90 -10.32
CA GLN A 122 -5.50 -2.81 -10.59
C GLN A 122 -5.50 -3.32 -12.03
N THR A 123 -6.68 -3.71 -12.55
CA THR A 123 -6.85 -4.19 -13.93
C THR A 123 -6.53 -3.10 -14.95
N LYS A 124 -6.94 -1.86 -14.70
CA LYS A 124 -6.60 -0.71 -15.55
C LYS A 124 -5.08 -0.44 -15.54
N ILE A 125 -4.41 -0.55 -14.39
CA ILE A 125 -2.94 -0.41 -14.30
C ILE A 125 -2.23 -1.47 -15.16
N TYR A 126 -2.69 -2.73 -15.12
CA TYR A 126 -2.19 -3.78 -16.01
C TYR A 126 -2.36 -3.42 -17.49
N SER A 127 -3.51 -2.85 -17.87
CA SER A 127 -3.81 -2.47 -19.25
C SER A 127 -2.86 -1.36 -19.73
N VAL A 128 -2.60 -0.36 -18.91
CA VAL A 128 -1.62 0.70 -19.22
C VAL A 128 -0.23 0.11 -19.47
N GLY A 129 0.24 -0.78 -18.61
CA GLY A 129 1.54 -1.43 -18.79
C GLY A 129 1.62 -2.20 -20.11
N LYS A 130 0.58 -2.99 -20.45
CA LYS A 130 0.53 -3.74 -21.71
C LYS A 130 0.58 -2.83 -22.94
N GLN A 131 -0.08 -1.68 -22.90
CA GLN A 131 -0.13 -0.72 -24.00
C GLN A 131 1.17 0.08 -24.16
N ASN A 132 1.98 0.17 -23.11
CA ASN A 132 3.21 0.96 -23.10
C ASN A 132 4.49 0.10 -23.12
N GLY A 133 4.45 -1.06 -23.78
CA GLY A 133 5.64 -1.88 -24.03
C GLY A 133 5.96 -2.96 -22.97
N TYR A 134 5.12 -3.11 -21.95
CA TYR A 134 5.33 -4.12 -20.89
C TYR A 134 4.43 -5.35 -21.01
N LYS A 135 3.90 -5.62 -22.25
CA LYS A 135 2.97 -6.72 -22.49
C LYS A 135 3.55 -8.08 -22.08
N ASP A 136 4.80 -8.31 -22.41
CA ASP A 136 5.49 -9.59 -22.18
C ASP A 136 6.13 -9.67 -20.78
N ASN A 137 6.34 -8.55 -20.10
CA ASN A 137 6.92 -8.50 -18.77
C ASN A 137 6.25 -7.41 -17.89
N LEU A 138 5.07 -7.70 -17.42
CA LEU A 138 4.34 -6.81 -16.49
C LEU A 138 5.05 -6.63 -15.14
N ARG A 139 5.96 -7.53 -14.78
CA ARG A 139 6.77 -7.37 -13.55
C ARG A 139 7.63 -6.11 -13.63
N ASP A 140 8.24 -5.83 -14.79
CA ASP A 140 9.08 -4.64 -14.98
C ASP A 140 8.24 -3.36 -14.96
N TRP A 141 6.98 -3.40 -15.42
CA TRP A 141 6.05 -2.29 -15.27
C TRP A 141 5.79 -1.93 -13.80
N PHE A 142 5.45 -2.91 -12.98
CA PHE A 142 5.24 -2.67 -11.56
C PHE A 142 6.51 -2.26 -10.84
N LYS A 143 7.65 -2.88 -11.18
CA LYS A 143 8.95 -2.49 -10.66
C LYS A 143 9.27 -1.02 -10.97
N LEU A 144 9.02 -0.56 -12.23
CA LEU A 144 9.19 0.85 -12.59
C LEU A 144 8.37 1.76 -11.69
N ILE A 145 7.07 1.46 -11.52
CA ILE A 145 6.20 2.27 -10.65
C ILE A 145 6.74 2.30 -9.22
N TYR A 146 7.13 1.16 -8.68
CA TYR A 146 7.64 1.06 -7.32
C TYR A 146 8.95 1.82 -7.14
N GLU A 147 9.90 1.66 -8.04
CA GLU A 147 11.19 2.37 -7.99
C GLU A 147 11.03 3.90 -8.10
N VAL A 148 10.08 4.37 -8.91
CA VAL A 148 9.82 5.81 -9.08
C VAL A 148 9.01 6.37 -7.91
N VAL A 149 7.97 5.67 -7.46
CA VAL A 149 7.02 6.19 -6.47
C VAL A 149 7.47 5.92 -5.04
N PHE A 150 8.01 4.73 -4.77
CA PHE A 150 8.36 4.26 -3.42
C PHE A 150 9.86 4.07 -3.20
N GLY A 151 10.72 4.35 -4.19
CA GLY A 151 12.16 4.16 -4.07
C GLY A 151 12.59 2.72 -3.74
N ASP A 152 11.80 1.72 -4.13
CA ASP A 152 12.02 0.30 -3.88
C ASP A 152 11.64 -0.52 -5.12
N ALA A 153 12.28 -1.68 -5.32
CA ALA A 153 11.94 -2.59 -6.43
C ALA A 153 10.61 -3.34 -6.24
N ASN A 154 10.07 -3.33 -5.04
CA ASN A 154 8.82 -3.98 -4.65
C ASN A 154 7.91 -2.99 -3.94
N GLY A 155 6.59 -3.26 -4.00
CA GLY A 155 5.62 -2.39 -3.36
C GLY A 155 4.29 -3.09 -3.10
N PRO A 156 3.28 -2.33 -2.63
CA PRO A 156 1.97 -2.86 -2.33
C PRO A 156 1.20 -3.19 -3.61
N ARG A 157 0.12 -3.95 -3.49
CA ARG A 157 -0.85 -4.07 -4.58
C ARG A 157 -1.45 -2.70 -4.88
N LEU A 158 -1.09 -2.13 -6.05
CA LEU A 158 -1.35 -0.72 -6.37
C LEU A 158 -2.82 -0.33 -6.33
N GLY A 159 -3.73 -1.20 -6.80
CA GLY A 159 -5.16 -0.93 -6.72
C GLY A 159 -5.64 -0.69 -5.29
N PHE A 160 -5.17 -1.49 -4.33
CA PHE A 160 -5.46 -1.28 -2.91
C PHE A 160 -4.78 -0.03 -2.37
N PHE A 161 -3.50 0.17 -2.69
CA PHE A 161 -2.78 1.37 -2.26
C PHE A 161 -3.51 2.65 -2.70
N ILE A 162 -3.89 2.75 -3.98
CA ILE A 162 -4.59 3.90 -4.55
C ILE A 162 -5.94 4.13 -3.86
N SER A 163 -6.67 3.06 -3.54
CA SER A 163 -7.95 3.17 -2.83
C SER A 163 -7.80 3.73 -1.41
N PHE A 164 -6.70 3.44 -0.72
CA PHE A 164 -6.41 3.99 0.61
C PHE A 164 -5.80 5.39 0.55
N PHE A 165 -4.79 5.57 -0.28
CA PHE A 165 -4.07 6.84 -0.40
C PHE A 165 -4.93 7.92 -1.07
N GLY A 166 -5.65 7.54 -2.11
CA GLY A 166 -6.52 8.38 -2.91
C GLY A 166 -6.04 8.50 -4.36
N ILE A 167 -6.99 8.57 -5.29
CA ILE A 167 -6.69 8.70 -6.72
C ILE A 167 -6.00 10.03 -7.01
N LYS A 168 -6.52 11.12 -6.44
CA LYS A 168 -5.96 12.47 -6.63
C LYS A 168 -4.54 12.53 -6.07
N GLU A 169 -4.36 12.09 -4.85
CA GLU A 169 -3.08 12.08 -4.13
C GLU A 169 -2.05 11.23 -4.88
N THR A 170 -2.45 10.07 -5.41
CA THR A 170 -1.57 9.22 -6.21
C THR A 170 -1.13 9.89 -7.51
N LYS A 171 -2.05 10.56 -8.21
CA LYS A 171 -1.71 11.33 -9.41
C LYS A 171 -0.68 12.42 -9.12
N GLU A 172 -0.96 13.22 -8.10
CA GLU A 172 -0.07 14.31 -7.68
C GLU A 172 1.32 13.78 -7.34
N LEU A 173 1.40 12.66 -6.62
CA LEU A 173 2.65 11.99 -6.26
C LEU A 173 3.42 11.53 -7.52
N ILE A 174 2.77 10.86 -8.47
CA ILE A 174 3.42 10.42 -9.71
C ILE A 174 3.92 11.62 -10.51
N ILE A 175 3.09 12.66 -10.67
CA ILE A 175 3.45 13.89 -11.39
C ILE A 175 4.66 14.56 -10.74
N GLU A 176 4.72 14.65 -9.43
CA GLU A 176 5.87 15.21 -8.69
C GLU A 176 7.15 14.44 -9.00
N LYS A 177 7.08 13.10 -8.93
CA LYS A 177 8.25 12.24 -9.14
C LYS A 177 8.79 12.28 -10.57
N ILE A 178 7.93 12.49 -11.59
CA ILE A 178 8.34 12.56 -13.01
C ILE A 178 8.67 13.97 -13.51
N LYS A 179 8.32 15.03 -12.75
CA LYS A 179 8.67 16.42 -13.12
C LYS A 179 10.15 16.75 -12.96
N ASN A 180 10.83 16.11 -12.05
CA ASN A 180 12.22 16.38 -11.70
C ASN A 180 13.22 15.58 -12.57
N VAL A 181 12.79 15.19 -13.79
CA VAL A 181 13.58 14.42 -14.76
C VAL A 181 13.65 15.15 -16.09
#